data_0f352228c50b49081313429079454176
#
_entry.id   0f352228c50b49081313429079454176
#
_cell.length_a   1.000
_cell.length_b   1.000
_cell.length_c   1.000
_cell.angle_alpha   90.00
_cell.angle_beta   90.00
_cell.angle_gamma   90.00
#
_symmetry.space_group_name_H-M   'P 1'
#
loop_
_entity.id
_entity.type
_entity.pdbx_description
1 polymer ?
#
loop_
_entity_poly.entity_id
_entity_poly.type
_entity_poly.pdbx_seq_one_letter_code
_entity_poly.pdbx_strand_id
1 'polypeptide(L)'
;NAQYVTGYSDLNDSDVTKALKSHITYLSSADLEGRKAGSEGEKAAADYIRTCLESYGVELLSGKDGDLFGISMQGGDTLTSRNVVGVVQGYDKTKNDRYIVVGARLDNLGVNTLDVDGKPSSQIYYGANGNASGLAVMTELARMISLNAILFRRSVVFVAFGASCQSFAGAWYFLNRSFP
;
A
#
# COMPACT_ATOMS: atom_id res chain seq x y z
N ASN A 1 -22.12 13.62 22.78
CA ASN A 1 -22.64 12.30 23.13
C ASN A 1 -21.91 11.26 22.32
N ALA A 2 -20.98 10.54 22.96
CA ALA A 2 -20.36 9.38 22.35
C ALA A 2 -21.43 8.30 22.22
N GLN A 3 -21.81 7.96 21.01
CA GLN A 3 -22.72 6.87 20.72
C GLN A 3 -21.92 5.58 20.82
N TYR A 4 -22.16 4.79 21.85
CA TYR A 4 -21.55 3.48 22.01
C TYR A 4 -22.13 2.53 20.98
N VAL A 5 -21.27 1.97 20.14
CA VAL A 5 -21.63 0.89 19.22
C VAL A 5 -21.96 -0.35 20.07
N THR A 6 -23.19 -0.83 20.00
CA THR A 6 -23.70 -1.89 20.87
C THR A 6 -23.72 -3.27 20.25
N GLY A 7 -23.32 -3.41 18.97
CA GLY A 7 -23.32 -4.70 18.28
C GLY A 7 -22.40 -4.78 17.06
N TYR A 8 -22.06 -6.00 16.67
CA TYR A 8 -21.23 -6.29 15.48
C TYR A 8 -21.87 -5.80 14.18
N SER A 9 -23.21 -5.76 14.09
CA SER A 9 -23.95 -5.25 12.93
C SER A 9 -23.64 -3.77 12.69
N ASP A 10 -23.60 -2.96 13.74
CA ASP A 10 -23.37 -1.51 13.64
C ASP A 10 -21.94 -1.19 13.17
N LEU A 11 -20.98 -2.04 13.55
CA LEU A 11 -19.61 -1.96 13.05
C LEU A 11 -19.51 -2.28 11.55
N ASN A 12 -20.28 -3.27 11.09
CA ASN A 12 -20.28 -3.67 9.68
C ASN A 12 -20.87 -2.60 8.75
N ASP A 13 -21.73 -1.74 9.26
CA ASP A 13 -22.40 -0.68 8.47
C ASP A 13 -21.68 0.67 8.54
N SER A 14 -20.61 0.79 9.31
CA SER A 14 -19.84 2.03 9.36
C SER A 14 -19.17 2.33 8.00
N ASP A 15 -19.06 3.60 7.63
CA ASP A 15 -18.42 4.02 6.38
C ASP A 15 -16.96 3.56 6.30
N VAL A 16 -16.25 3.56 7.43
CA VAL A 16 -14.87 3.04 7.51
C VAL A 16 -14.83 1.56 7.21
N THR A 17 -15.75 0.76 7.75
CA THR A 17 -15.80 -0.68 7.48
C THR A 17 -16.12 -0.96 6.01
N LYS A 18 -17.03 -0.20 5.41
CA LYS A 18 -17.34 -0.31 3.97
C LYS A 18 -16.13 0.04 3.11
N ALA A 19 -15.41 1.11 3.45
CA ALA A 19 -14.21 1.53 2.74
C ALA A 19 -13.10 0.47 2.84
N LEU A 20 -12.83 -0.06 4.05
CA LEU A 20 -11.86 -1.14 4.25
C LEU A 20 -12.22 -2.39 3.43
N LYS A 21 -13.49 -2.80 3.43
CA LYS A 21 -13.97 -3.94 2.62
C LYS A 21 -13.74 -3.68 1.13
N SER A 22 -14.05 -2.47 0.64
CA SER A 22 -13.86 -2.08 -0.76
C SER A 22 -12.38 -2.14 -1.17
N HIS A 23 -11.49 -1.56 -0.37
CA HIS A 23 -10.05 -1.61 -0.61
C HIS A 23 -9.52 -3.05 -0.64
N ILE A 24 -9.89 -3.88 0.35
CA ILE A 24 -9.46 -5.27 0.41
C ILE A 24 -9.99 -6.05 -0.80
N THR A 25 -11.26 -5.88 -1.15
CA THR A 25 -11.88 -6.57 -2.29
C THR A 25 -11.15 -6.25 -3.60
N TYR A 26 -10.86 -4.98 -3.87
CA TYR A 26 -10.11 -4.60 -5.07
C TYR A 26 -8.68 -5.14 -5.03
N LEU A 27 -7.95 -4.86 -3.96
CA LEU A 27 -6.54 -5.23 -3.84
C LEU A 27 -6.30 -6.74 -3.81
N SER A 28 -7.30 -7.53 -3.46
CA SER A 28 -7.24 -9.01 -3.52
C SER A 28 -8.09 -9.60 -4.64
N SER A 29 -8.43 -8.82 -5.67
CA SER A 29 -9.15 -9.34 -6.84
C SER A 29 -8.27 -10.22 -7.73
N ALA A 30 -8.91 -11.03 -8.56
CA ALA A 30 -8.22 -11.84 -9.56
C ALA A 30 -7.49 -11.00 -10.61
N ASP A 31 -8.02 -9.82 -10.92
CA ASP A 31 -7.48 -8.88 -11.93
C ASP A 31 -6.04 -8.41 -11.59
N LEU A 32 -5.70 -8.39 -10.31
CA LEU A 32 -4.36 -8.03 -9.85
C LEU A 32 -3.39 -9.22 -9.78
N GLU A 33 -3.83 -10.42 -10.16
CA GLU A 33 -2.99 -11.63 -10.27
C GLU A 33 -2.04 -11.83 -9.08
N GLY A 34 -2.51 -11.49 -7.87
CA GLY A 34 -1.74 -11.62 -6.63
C GLY A 34 -0.57 -10.65 -6.51
N ARG A 35 -0.52 -9.56 -7.26
CA ARG A 35 0.38 -8.40 -7.10
C ARG A 35 1.86 -8.77 -6.98
N LYS A 36 2.35 -9.68 -7.80
CA LYS A 36 3.78 -10.05 -7.78
C LYS A 36 4.64 -8.83 -8.11
N ALA A 37 5.72 -8.66 -7.37
CA ALA A 37 6.68 -7.57 -7.61
C ALA A 37 7.09 -7.51 -9.09
N GLY A 38 7.04 -6.33 -9.70
CA GLY A 38 7.34 -6.08 -11.11
C GLY A 38 6.25 -6.47 -12.10
N SER A 39 5.11 -7.01 -11.65
CA SER A 39 3.99 -7.37 -12.52
C SER A 39 3.06 -6.18 -12.79
N GLU A 40 2.19 -6.34 -13.80
CA GLU A 40 1.11 -5.39 -14.04
C GLU A 40 0.11 -5.32 -12.87
N GLY A 41 -0.07 -6.42 -12.14
CA GLY A 41 -0.89 -6.45 -10.93
C GLY A 41 -0.32 -5.59 -9.80
N GLU A 42 1.00 -5.60 -9.59
CA GLU A 42 1.65 -4.67 -8.64
C GLU A 42 1.47 -3.21 -9.09
N LYS A 43 1.66 -2.94 -10.39
CA LYS A 43 1.49 -1.60 -10.96
C LYS A 43 0.06 -1.10 -10.78
N ALA A 44 -0.94 -1.91 -11.11
CA ALA A 44 -2.34 -1.55 -10.94
C ALA A 44 -2.70 -1.28 -9.46
N ALA A 45 -2.15 -2.08 -8.53
CA ALA A 45 -2.30 -1.83 -7.10
C ALA A 45 -1.64 -0.51 -6.66
N ALA A 46 -0.44 -0.20 -7.18
CA ALA A 46 0.26 1.06 -6.92
C ALA A 46 -0.55 2.26 -7.44
N ASP A 47 -1.07 2.17 -8.67
CA ASP A 47 -1.91 3.21 -9.29
C ASP A 47 -3.20 3.43 -8.49
N TYR A 48 -3.80 2.37 -7.98
CA TYR A 48 -4.96 2.45 -7.12
C TYR A 48 -4.67 3.19 -5.82
N ILE A 49 -3.60 2.80 -5.10
CA ILE A 49 -3.19 3.47 -3.86
C ILE A 49 -2.85 4.93 -4.11
N ARG A 50 -2.10 5.24 -5.18
CA ARG A 50 -1.78 6.61 -5.58
C ARG A 50 -3.05 7.43 -5.78
N THR A 51 -4.01 6.91 -6.55
CA THR A 51 -5.28 7.59 -6.83
C THR A 51 -6.08 7.85 -5.55
N CYS A 52 -6.11 6.91 -4.62
CA CYS A 52 -6.75 7.10 -3.32
C CYS A 52 -6.07 8.24 -2.54
N LEU A 53 -4.74 8.22 -2.42
CA LEU A 53 -3.99 9.26 -1.71
C LEU A 53 -4.22 10.64 -2.32
N GLU A 54 -4.16 10.77 -3.65
CA GLU A 54 -4.45 12.02 -4.36
C GLU A 54 -5.88 12.51 -4.08
N SER A 55 -6.87 11.62 -4.12
CA SER A 55 -8.27 11.97 -3.86
C SER A 55 -8.52 12.47 -2.44
N TYR A 56 -7.68 12.08 -1.51
CA TYR A 56 -7.73 12.53 -0.10
C TYR A 56 -6.91 13.81 0.14
N GLY A 57 -6.28 14.36 -0.89
CA GLY A 57 -5.44 15.56 -0.77
C GLY A 57 -4.08 15.30 -0.12
N VAL A 58 -3.62 14.06 -0.13
CA VAL A 58 -2.26 13.70 0.30
C VAL A 58 -1.26 14.13 -0.78
N GLU A 59 -0.23 14.86 -0.40
CA GLU A 59 0.85 15.27 -1.30
C GLU A 59 1.71 14.05 -1.67
N LEU A 60 1.83 13.75 -2.96
CA LEU A 60 2.67 12.66 -3.42
C LEU A 60 4.13 13.08 -3.50
N LEU A 61 5.00 12.31 -2.88
CA LEU A 61 6.46 12.45 -2.96
C LEU A 61 7.07 11.54 -4.03
N SER A 62 6.37 10.49 -4.43
CA SER A 62 6.73 9.63 -5.56
C SER A 62 6.16 10.18 -6.86
N GLY A 63 6.87 9.96 -7.99
CA GLY A 63 6.38 10.35 -9.31
C GLY A 63 5.10 9.60 -9.72
N LYS A 64 4.59 9.92 -10.93
CA LYS A 64 3.36 9.32 -11.49
C LYS A 64 3.42 7.79 -11.52
N ASP A 65 4.58 7.22 -11.82
CA ASP A 65 4.79 5.76 -11.90
C ASP A 65 5.21 5.14 -10.55
N GLY A 66 5.16 5.93 -9.47
CA GLY A 66 5.71 5.57 -8.18
C GLY A 66 7.21 5.90 -8.09
N ASP A 67 7.81 5.51 -6.98
CA ASP A 67 9.24 5.63 -6.74
C ASP A 67 9.91 4.32 -7.19
N LEU A 68 10.38 4.30 -8.45
CA LEU A 68 10.89 3.12 -9.14
C LEU A 68 12.27 2.72 -8.63
N PHE A 69 12.51 1.44 -8.46
CA PHE A 69 13.80 0.87 -8.13
C PHE A 69 14.02 -0.50 -8.80
N GLY A 70 15.28 -0.81 -9.07
CA GLY A 70 15.69 -2.08 -9.66
C GLY A 70 16.21 -3.06 -8.62
N ILE A 71 15.93 -4.34 -8.81
CA ILE A 71 16.42 -5.46 -7.98
C ILE A 71 17.14 -6.43 -8.91
N SER A 72 18.42 -6.67 -8.65
CA SER A 72 19.19 -7.67 -9.38
C SER A 72 18.70 -9.07 -9.00
N MET A 73 18.31 -9.85 -9.99
CA MET A 73 17.84 -11.23 -9.82
C MET A 73 18.99 -12.22 -10.10
N GLN A 74 18.86 -13.43 -9.56
CA GLN A 74 19.76 -14.53 -9.94
C GLN A 74 19.60 -14.81 -11.43
N GLY A 75 20.68 -14.72 -12.19
CA GLY A 75 20.64 -14.87 -13.66
C GLY A 75 20.98 -13.59 -14.42
N GLY A 76 21.15 -12.45 -13.72
CA GLY A 76 21.56 -11.18 -14.34
C GLY A 76 20.43 -10.28 -14.78
N ASP A 77 19.19 -10.73 -14.68
CA ASP A 77 18.00 -9.91 -14.96
C ASP A 77 17.75 -8.90 -13.85
N THR A 78 17.10 -7.79 -14.21
CA THR A 78 16.67 -6.76 -13.25
C THR A 78 15.16 -6.75 -13.16
N LEU A 79 14.63 -6.96 -11.96
CA LEU A 79 13.23 -6.76 -11.64
C LEU A 79 13.01 -5.29 -11.27
N THR A 80 12.07 -4.61 -11.91
CA THR A 80 11.69 -3.24 -11.55
C THR A 80 10.42 -3.25 -10.71
N SER A 81 10.48 -2.70 -9.51
CA SER A 81 9.35 -2.51 -8.62
C SER A 81 9.23 -1.04 -8.21
N ARG A 82 8.28 -0.71 -7.34
CA ARG A 82 7.97 0.67 -6.96
C ARG A 82 7.44 0.81 -5.55
N ASN A 83 7.74 1.94 -4.92
CA ASN A 83 7.03 2.40 -3.75
C ASN A 83 6.02 3.49 -4.15
N VAL A 84 4.91 3.61 -3.42
CA VAL A 84 4.04 4.79 -3.48
C VAL A 84 4.22 5.55 -2.19
N VAL A 85 4.63 6.81 -2.29
CA VAL A 85 4.98 7.62 -1.13
C VAL A 85 4.17 8.91 -1.14
N GLY A 86 3.46 9.17 -0.07
CA GLY A 86 2.71 10.42 0.12
C GLY A 86 2.92 11.01 1.50
N VAL A 87 2.69 12.30 1.67
CA VAL A 87 2.83 13.01 2.95
C VAL A 87 1.62 13.88 3.24
N VAL A 88 1.19 13.85 4.50
CA VAL A 88 0.31 14.86 5.08
C VAL A 88 1.17 15.74 5.97
N GLN A 89 1.26 17.02 5.62
CA GLN A 89 2.10 17.99 6.34
C GLN A 89 1.52 18.29 7.72
N GLY A 90 2.38 18.26 8.75
CA GLY A 90 2.04 18.71 10.08
C GLY A 90 1.99 20.23 10.18
N TYR A 91 1.23 20.75 11.15
CA TYR A 91 1.10 22.20 11.32
C TYR A 91 2.32 22.84 12.00
N ASP A 92 3.12 22.09 12.76
CA ASP A 92 4.24 22.61 13.53
C ASP A 92 5.53 22.66 12.71
N LYS A 93 5.80 23.85 12.14
CA LYS A 93 6.99 24.06 11.29
C LYS A 93 8.31 23.84 12.01
N THR A 94 8.33 23.84 13.36
CA THR A 94 9.55 23.55 14.13
C THR A 94 9.88 22.05 14.19
N LYS A 95 9.04 21.20 13.61
CA LYS A 95 9.17 19.75 13.59
C LYS A 95 9.22 19.17 12.17
N ASN A 96 9.58 19.98 11.20
CA ASN A 96 9.64 19.56 9.79
C ASN A 96 10.68 18.47 9.51
N ASP A 97 11.64 18.27 10.40
CA ASP A 97 12.68 17.24 10.36
C ASP A 97 12.24 15.91 11.01
N ARG A 98 10.99 15.83 11.51
CA ARG A 98 10.50 14.68 12.29
C ARG A 98 9.19 14.16 11.72
N TYR A 99 9.26 13.01 11.13
CA TYR A 99 8.13 12.34 10.48
C TYR A 99 7.65 11.14 11.29
N ILE A 100 6.36 10.83 11.12
CA ILE A 100 5.80 9.53 11.47
C ILE A 100 5.63 8.79 10.15
N VAL A 101 6.17 7.59 10.02
CA VAL A 101 6.02 6.77 8.82
C VAL A 101 5.01 5.67 9.09
N VAL A 102 3.99 5.60 8.23
CA VAL A 102 2.99 4.53 8.21
C VAL A 102 3.18 3.76 6.92
N GLY A 103 3.59 2.51 7.03
CA GLY A 103 3.93 1.68 5.86
C GLY A 103 3.14 0.38 5.78
N ALA A 104 2.87 -0.06 4.56
CA ALA A 104 2.26 -1.35 4.27
C ALA A 104 2.92 -2.00 3.05
N ARG A 105 2.94 -3.35 2.98
CA ARG A 105 3.46 -4.06 1.81
C ARG A 105 2.48 -3.95 0.65
N LEU A 106 2.98 -3.58 -0.54
CA LEU A 106 2.22 -3.46 -1.77
C LEU A 106 2.09 -4.80 -2.50
N ASP A 107 3.22 -5.48 -2.66
CA ASP A 107 3.32 -6.74 -3.40
C ASP A 107 2.90 -7.96 -2.59
N ASN A 108 2.68 -9.06 -3.31
CA ASN A 108 2.46 -10.38 -2.75
C ASN A 108 3.06 -11.46 -3.70
N LEU A 109 2.68 -12.71 -3.55
CA LEU A 109 3.33 -13.85 -4.20
C LEU A 109 2.97 -14.03 -5.69
N GLY A 110 1.89 -13.41 -6.15
CA GLY A 110 1.46 -13.51 -7.55
C GLY A 110 0.70 -14.79 -7.86
N VAL A 111 0.99 -15.37 -9.02
CA VAL A 111 0.42 -16.62 -9.51
C VAL A 111 1.49 -17.72 -9.44
N ASN A 112 1.14 -18.86 -8.87
CA ASN A 112 1.96 -20.06 -8.91
C ASN A 112 1.38 -21.06 -9.89
N THR A 113 2.23 -21.63 -10.74
CA THR A 113 1.85 -22.71 -11.63
C THR A 113 2.32 -24.02 -11.02
N LEU A 114 1.39 -24.86 -10.62
CA LEU A 114 1.62 -26.19 -10.06
C LEU A 114 1.34 -27.21 -11.14
N ASP A 115 2.15 -28.27 -11.18
CA ASP A 115 1.81 -29.48 -11.94
C ASP A 115 0.99 -30.40 -11.03
N VAL A 116 -0.29 -30.60 -11.38
CA VAL A 116 -1.18 -31.53 -10.68
C VAL A 116 -1.52 -32.65 -11.64
N ASP A 117 -1.00 -33.85 -11.39
CA ASP A 117 -1.22 -35.05 -12.20
C ASP A 117 -0.84 -34.88 -13.70
N GLY A 118 0.28 -34.19 -13.98
CA GLY A 118 0.76 -33.94 -15.34
C GLY A 118 -0.02 -32.84 -16.08
N LYS A 119 -0.82 -32.04 -15.37
CA LYS A 119 -1.54 -30.89 -15.91
C LYS A 119 -1.15 -29.61 -15.20
N PRO A 120 -0.81 -28.54 -15.95
CA PRO A 120 -0.53 -27.25 -15.33
C PRO A 120 -1.81 -26.70 -14.68
N SER A 121 -1.72 -26.37 -13.39
CA SER A 121 -2.78 -25.70 -12.63
C SER A 121 -2.24 -24.38 -12.11
N SER A 122 -2.96 -23.28 -12.33
CA SER A 122 -2.59 -21.96 -11.86
C SER A 122 -3.35 -21.62 -10.58
N GLN A 123 -2.60 -21.21 -9.55
CA GLN A 123 -3.16 -20.74 -8.29
C GLN A 123 -2.77 -19.30 -8.06
N ILE A 124 -3.77 -18.41 -7.92
CA ILE A 124 -3.55 -17.01 -7.57
C ILE A 124 -3.45 -16.90 -6.04
N TYR A 125 -2.38 -16.25 -5.58
CA TYR A 125 -2.26 -15.83 -4.19
C TYR A 125 -2.89 -14.45 -4.01
N TYR A 126 -4.18 -14.38 -3.78
CA TYR A 126 -4.97 -13.15 -3.69
C TYR A 126 -4.44 -12.15 -2.65
N GLY A 127 -3.88 -12.63 -1.56
CA GLY A 127 -3.20 -11.81 -0.56
C GLY A 127 -4.11 -10.83 0.17
N ALA A 128 -5.35 -11.22 0.51
CA ALA A 128 -6.25 -10.39 1.30
C ALA A 128 -5.63 -10.03 2.66
N ASN A 129 -5.12 -11.04 3.39
CA ASN A 129 -4.37 -10.85 4.63
C ASN A 129 -2.87 -10.62 4.43
N GLY A 130 -2.35 -10.82 3.23
CA GLY A 130 -0.93 -10.67 2.90
C GLY A 130 -0.66 -9.80 1.66
N ASN A 131 -0.90 -8.50 1.62
CA ASN A 131 -1.21 -7.57 2.72
C ASN A 131 -2.25 -6.52 2.27
N ALA A 132 -3.29 -6.90 1.51
CA ALA A 132 -4.34 -5.97 1.10
C ALA A 132 -5.03 -5.32 2.31
N SER A 133 -5.18 -6.06 3.43
CA SER A 133 -5.71 -5.52 4.68
C SER A 133 -4.86 -4.40 5.26
N GLY A 134 -3.53 -4.55 5.27
CA GLY A 134 -2.62 -3.49 5.74
C GLY A 134 -2.63 -2.26 4.82
N LEU A 135 -2.70 -2.48 3.50
CA LEU A 135 -2.86 -1.38 2.53
C LEU A 135 -4.19 -0.64 2.75
N ALA A 136 -5.29 -1.37 2.97
CA ALA A 136 -6.59 -0.79 3.25
C ALA A 136 -6.56 0.10 4.50
N VAL A 137 -5.98 -0.40 5.59
CA VAL A 137 -5.83 0.36 6.84
C VAL A 137 -4.96 1.60 6.63
N MET A 138 -3.81 1.47 5.95
CA MET A 138 -2.93 2.60 5.63
C MET A 138 -3.66 3.68 4.82
N THR A 139 -4.43 3.26 3.80
CA THR A 139 -5.18 4.16 2.93
C THR A 139 -6.27 4.91 3.69
N GLU A 140 -7.03 4.22 4.55
CA GLU A 140 -8.04 4.85 5.40
C GLU A 140 -7.43 5.77 6.47
N LEU A 141 -6.30 5.40 7.05
CA LEU A 141 -5.55 6.29 7.95
C LEU A 141 -5.10 7.56 7.21
N ALA A 142 -4.63 7.45 5.97
CA ALA A 142 -4.25 8.61 5.16
C ALA A 142 -5.44 9.54 4.94
N ARG A 143 -6.62 9.00 4.62
CA ARG A 143 -7.85 9.77 4.49
C ARG A 143 -8.21 10.50 5.79
N MET A 144 -8.24 9.77 6.91
CA MET A 144 -8.63 10.33 8.21
C MET A 144 -7.63 11.40 8.69
N ILE A 145 -6.34 11.19 8.50
CA ILE A 145 -5.29 12.13 8.91
C ILE A 145 -5.30 13.35 8.01
N SER A 146 -5.51 13.19 6.69
CA SER A 146 -5.60 14.33 5.77
C SER A 146 -6.78 15.25 6.11
N LEU A 147 -7.95 14.68 6.38
CA LEU A 147 -9.14 15.45 6.80
C LEU A 147 -8.95 16.18 8.15
N ASN A 148 -8.02 15.74 8.97
CA ASN A 148 -7.74 16.27 10.29
C ASN A 148 -6.30 16.78 10.45
N ALA A 149 -5.65 17.18 9.36
CA ALA A 149 -4.21 17.54 9.33
C ALA A 149 -3.84 18.61 10.37
N ILE A 150 -4.75 19.55 10.63
CA ILE A 150 -4.62 20.61 11.65
C ILE A 150 -4.43 20.09 13.09
N LEU A 151 -4.75 18.84 13.38
CA LEU A 151 -4.55 18.23 14.69
C LEU A 151 -3.15 17.59 14.85
N PHE A 152 -2.41 17.43 13.76
CA PHE A 152 -1.12 16.73 13.77
C PHE A 152 0.04 17.72 13.74
N ARG A 153 0.87 17.69 14.79
CA ARG A 153 2.05 18.56 14.88
C ARG A 153 3.14 18.14 13.91
N ARG A 154 3.32 16.83 13.71
CA ARG A 154 4.34 16.25 12.83
C ARG A 154 3.72 15.82 11.52
N SER A 155 4.48 15.89 10.46
CA SER A 155 4.09 15.32 9.18
C SER A 155 4.00 13.80 9.27
N VAL A 156 3.06 13.22 8.54
CA VAL A 156 2.87 11.76 8.46
C VAL A 156 3.13 11.34 7.02
N VAL A 157 4.08 10.43 6.85
CA VAL A 157 4.45 9.85 5.55
C VAL A 157 3.80 8.47 5.42
N PHE A 158 3.08 8.26 4.34
CA PHE A 158 2.43 7.00 3.99
C PHE A 158 3.22 6.32 2.89
N VAL A 159 3.56 5.04 3.08
CA VAL A 159 4.36 4.29 2.11
C VAL A 159 3.76 2.93 1.82
N ALA A 160 3.39 2.69 0.56
CA ALA A 160 3.13 1.35 0.06
C ALA A 160 4.44 0.79 -0.50
N PHE A 161 5.03 -0.19 0.19
CA PHE A 161 6.33 -0.76 -0.15
C PHE A 161 6.18 -1.88 -1.18
N GLY A 162 6.79 -1.71 -2.36
CA GLY A 162 6.92 -2.76 -3.35
C GLY A 162 8.04 -3.75 -3.01
N ALA A 163 8.03 -4.88 -3.71
CA ALA A 163 9.04 -5.94 -3.61
C ALA A 163 9.38 -6.36 -2.17
N SER A 164 8.38 -6.40 -1.31
CA SER A 164 8.55 -6.87 0.07
C SER A 164 8.86 -8.38 0.12
N CYS A 165 8.33 -9.13 -0.86
CA CYS A 165 8.65 -10.56 -1.02
C CYS A 165 10.09 -10.81 -1.51
N GLN A 166 10.80 -9.79 -1.97
CA GLN A 166 12.22 -9.78 -2.35
C GLN A 166 13.07 -9.13 -1.25
N SER A 167 13.10 -9.74 -0.09
CA SER A 167 13.90 -9.30 1.07
C SER A 167 13.64 -7.84 1.48
N PHE A 168 12.38 -7.40 1.39
CA PHE A 168 11.96 -6.04 1.71
C PHE A 168 12.68 -4.94 0.91
N ALA A 169 12.98 -5.21 -0.37
CA ALA A 169 13.79 -4.31 -1.20
C ALA A 169 13.22 -2.89 -1.27
N GLY A 170 11.89 -2.72 -1.37
CA GLY A 170 11.27 -1.39 -1.36
C GLY A 170 11.47 -0.62 -0.07
N ALA A 171 11.42 -1.29 1.09
CA ALA A 171 11.71 -0.66 2.37
C ALA A 171 13.19 -0.27 2.49
N TRP A 172 14.11 -1.14 2.06
CA TRP A 172 15.54 -0.83 1.99
C TRP A 172 15.81 0.38 1.09
N TYR A 173 15.19 0.41 -0.09
CA TYR A 173 15.32 1.52 -1.02
C TYR A 173 14.82 2.83 -0.40
N PHE A 174 13.66 2.82 0.23
CA PHE A 174 13.07 3.98 0.90
C PHE A 174 14.00 4.53 2.00
N LEU A 175 14.56 3.65 2.85
CA LEU A 175 15.43 4.07 3.96
C LEU A 175 16.78 4.65 3.48
N ASN A 176 17.26 4.23 2.31
CA ASN A 176 18.52 4.70 1.73
C ASN A 176 18.37 5.89 0.79
N ARG A 177 17.13 6.28 0.48
CA ARG A 177 16.83 7.43 -0.33
C ARG A 177 16.62 8.65 0.55
N SER A 178 17.27 9.76 0.20
CA SER A 178 16.98 11.05 0.82
C SER A 178 15.69 11.58 0.19
N PHE A 179 14.63 11.70 0.99
CA PHE A 179 13.50 12.54 0.63
C PHE A 179 13.80 13.99 1.05
N PRO A 180 13.34 14.98 0.26
CA PRO A 180 13.56 16.39 0.57
C PRO A 180 12.89 16.82 1.87
#